data_bc9dc1a27e6b8e046cf14731106d55df
#
_entry.id   bc9dc1a27e6b8e046cf14731106d55df
#
_cell.length_a   1.000
_cell.length_b   1.000
_cell.length_c   1.000
_cell.angle_alpha   90.00
_cell.angle_beta   90.00
_cell.angle_gamma   90.00
#
_symmetry.space_group_name_H-M   'P 1'
#
loop_
_entity.id
_entity.type
_entity.pdbx_description
1 polymer ?
#
loop_
_entity_poly.entity_id
_entity_poly.type
_entity_poly.pdbx_seq_one_letter_code
_entity_poly.pdbx_strand_id
1 'polypeptide(L)'
;MNATNVKTSFIVLVLTAGILSILATPSVTFAQITSSSSSSAGGTGMKKPTSGGALNVLLQASPQPVGHTSPTSFKVEFMTKGSDIVQPHIDYDLKIKDSGGKQVFSASELAGQSGKPLHTAEGIVTIPYTFKSPGDYSVSIPVYGILFNPIRPESADFTINVK
;
A
#
# COMPACT_ATOMS: atom_id res chain seq x y z
N MET A 1 -3.95 11.26 72.26
CA MET A 1 -5.36 11.15 72.68
C MET A 1 -5.98 10.20 71.68
N ASN A 2 -6.06 8.94 72.04
CA ASN A 2 -7.25 8.18 72.47
C ASN A 2 -8.26 8.09 71.32
N ALA A 3 -8.82 7.02 70.98
CA ALA A 3 -8.95 5.63 71.46
C ALA A 3 -9.84 4.93 70.42
N THR A 4 -9.59 3.74 70.22
CA THR A 4 -10.27 2.49 70.65
C THR A 4 -11.28 1.93 69.66
N ASN A 5 -10.92 0.77 69.16
CA ASN A 5 -11.67 -0.49 69.24
C ASN A 5 -13.13 -0.52 68.83
N VAL A 6 -13.53 -1.50 68.00
CA VAL A 6 -14.21 -2.72 68.49
C VAL A 6 -14.43 -3.70 67.34
N LYS A 7 -14.09 -4.92 67.62
CA LYS A 7 -14.39 -6.20 66.93
C LYS A 7 -15.89 -6.46 66.88
N THR A 8 -16.38 -7.10 65.88
CA THR A 8 -17.37 -8.18 66.07
C THR A 8 -17.35 -9.18 64.92
N SER A 9 -16.98 -10.38 65.23
CA SER A 9 -17.18 -11.64 64.46
C SER A 9 -18.65 -12.01 64.46
N PHE A 10 -19.16 -12.43 63.34
CA PHE A 10 -20.26 -13.40 63.34
C PHE A 10 -20.00 -14.44 62.20
N ILE A 11 -19.80 -15.65 62.67
CA ILE A 11 -19.86 -16.88 61.90
C ILE A 11 -21.34 -17.27 61.82
N VAL A 12 -21.84 -17.46 60.58
CA VAL A 12 -23.03 -18.28 60.38
C VAL A 12 -22.76 -19.29 59.28
N LEU A 13 -22.68 -20.49 59.70
CA LEU A 13 -22.63 -21.70 58.91
C LEU A 13 -24.04 -22.09 58.50
N VAL A 14 -24.37 -22.15 57.22
CA VAL A 14 -25.56 -22.88 56.73
C VAL A 14 -25.17 -23.76 55.55
N LEU A 15 -25.23 -25.04 55.86
CA LEU A 15 -25.23 -26.14 54.90
C LEU A 15 -26.57 -26.19 54.17
N THR A 16 -26.61 -26.34 52.82
CA THR A 16 -27.53 -27.30 52.22
C THR A 16 -27.39 -27.37 50.68
N ALA A 17 -27.29 -28.60 50.23
CA ALA A 17 -27.90 -29.18 49.04
C ALA A 17 -27.44 -28.74 47.67
N GLY A 18 -26.81 -29.71 46.99
CA GLY A 18 -26.42 -29.78 45.63
C GLY A 18 -27.56 -29.58 44.62
N ILE A 19 -27.20 -28.88 43.55
CA ILE A 19 -27.85 -29.05 42.26
C ILE A 19 -26.72 -29.21 41.24
N LEU A 20 -26.68 -30.37 40.65
CA LEU A 20 -25.81 -30.72 39.53
C LEU A 20 -26.31 -30.03 38.30
N SER A 21 -25.82 -28.83 38.05
CA SER A 21 -26.09 -28.12 36.80
C SER A 21 -25.04 -28.46 35.78
N ILE A 22 -25.46 -29.25 34.78
CA ILE A 22 -24.67 -29.55 33.59
C ILE A 22 -24.47 -28.23 32.85
N LEU A 23 -23.30 -27.62 32.98
CA LEU A 23 -22.90 -26.50 32.12
C LEU A 23 -22.61 -27.07 30.75
N ALA A 24 -23.60 -26.91 29.84
CA ALA A 24 -23.36 -26.98 28.42
C ALA A 24 -22.45 -25.79 28.02
N THR A 25 -21.18 -26.07 27.78
CA THR A 25 -20.26 -25.10 27.21
C THR A 25 -20.72 -24.82 25.77
N PRO A 26 -21.03 -23.57 25.40
CA PRO A 26 -21.22 -23.27 24.00
C PRO A 26 -19.87 -23.43 23.31
N SER A 27 -19.79 -24.39 22.39
CA SER A 27 -18.68 -24.49 21.46
C SER A 27 -18.67 -23.25 20.61
N VAL A 28 -17.77 -22.32 20.90
CA VAL A 28 -17.50 -21.18 20.04
C VAL A 28 -16.79 -21.74 18.82
N THR A 29 -17.56 -22.02 17.78
CA THR A 29 -17.01 -22.31 16.47
C THR A 29 -16.33 -21.03 15.99
N PHE A 30 -15.02 -20.96 16.11
CA PHE A 30 -14.23 -19.95 15.39
C PHE A 30 -14.48 -20.22 13.92
N ALA A 31 -15.34 -19.41 13.32
CA ALA A 31 -15.39 -19.31 11.87
C ALA A 31 -13.97 -18.87 11.45
N GLN A 32 -13.24 -19.80 10.87
CA GLN A 32 -12.02 -19.48 10.15
C GLN A 32 -12.42 -18.47 9.07
N ILE A 33 -12.07 -17.22 9.31
CA ILE A 33 -12.07 -16.23 8.24
C ILE A 33 -10.98 -16.72 7.30
N THR A 34 -11.36 -17.53 6.33
CA THR A 34 -10.54 -17.72 5.15
C THR A 34 -10.44 -16.33 4.56
N SER A 35 -9.31 -15.68 4.80
CA SER A 35 -8.90 -14.53 4.02
C SER A 35 -8.92 -15.01 2.58
N SER A 36 -10.04 -14.77 1.91
CA SER A 36 -10.08 -14.82 0.46
C SER A 36 -9.04 -13.79 0.03
N SER A 37 -7.82 -14.27 -0.24
CA SER A 37 -6.90 -13.54 -1.08
C SER A 37 -7.67 -13.28 -2.37
N SER A 38 -8.27 -12.09 -2.47
CA SER A 38 -8.71 -11.59 -3.74
C SER A 38 -7.45 -11.59 -4.61
N SER A 39 -7.32 -12.62 -5.44
CA SER A 39 -6.42 -12.61 -6.56
C SER A 39 -6.89 -11.43 -7.42
N SER A 40 -6.34 -10.24 -7.13
CA SER A 40 -6.38 -9.13 -8.06
C SER A 40 -5.88 -9.72 -9.38
N ALA A 41 -6.69 -9.65 -10.41
CA ALA A 41 -6.35 -10.04 -11.76
C ALA A 41 -4.98 -9.40 -12.06
N GLY A 42 -3.92 -10.23 -11.96
CA GLY A 42 -2.56 -9.75 -11.93
C GLY A 42 -2.19 -9.18 -13.29
N GLY A 43 -2.21 -7.87 -13.40
CA GLY A 43 -1.49 -7.21 -14.46
C GLY A 43 -0.02 -7.62 -14.34
N THR A 44 0.57 -8.10 -15.44
CA THR A 44 1.97 -8.49 -15.47
C THR A 44 2.81 -7.28 -15.08
N GLY A 45 3.42 -7.33 -13.89
CA GLY A 45 4.26 -6.25 -13.39
C GLY A 45 5.55 -6.16 -14.23
N MET A 46 5.96 -4.95 -14.56
CA MET A 46 7.22 -4.65 -15.23
C MET A 46 8.22 -4.13 -14.18
N LYS A 47 9.34 -4.81 -14.01
CA LYS A 47 10.40 -4.40 -13.09
C LYS A 47 11.60 -3.87 -13.85
N LYS A 48 12.05 -2.65 -13.52
CA LYS A 48 13.25 -2.04 -14.10
C LYS A 48 14.07 -1.33 -13.04
N PRO A 49 15.41 -1.30 -13.18
CA PRO A 49 16.24 -0.43 -12.36
C PRO A 49 16.04 1.03 -12.76
N THR A 50 16.27 1.94 -11.82
CA THR A 50 16.45 3.35 -12.12
C THR A 50 17.73 3.59 -12.93
N SER A 51 17.81 4.67 -13.68
CA SER A 51 18.92 4.96 -14.60
C SER A 51 20.31 5.02 -13.93
N GLY A 52 20.38 5.39 -12.67
CA GLY A 52 21.62 5.33 -11.85
C GLY A 52 21.73 4.05 -11.03
N GLY A 53 20.69 3.22 -11.02
CA GLY A 53 20.67 1.92 -10.33
C GLY A 53 20.58 2.00 -8.81
N ALA A 54 20.06 3.09 -8.26
CA ALA A 54 19.85 3.21 -6.81
C ALA A 54 18.71 2.30 -6.33
N LEU A 55 17.66 2.13 -7.15
CA LEU A 55 16.48 1.33 -6.86
C LEU A 55 16.10 0.44 -8.03
N ASN A 56 15.26 -0.56 -7.75
CA ASN A 56 14.38 -1.18 -8.74
C ASN A 56 12.96 -0.62 -8.57
N VAL A 57 12.25 -0.44 -9.67
CA VAL A 57 10.86 0.00 -9.69
C VAL A 57 10.02 -1.08 -10.35
N LEU A 58 8.97 -1.53 -9.66
CA LEU A 58 7.94 -2.41 -10.20
C LEU A 58 6.71 -1.55 -10.54
N LEU A 59 6.31 -1.56 -11.81
CA LEU A 59 5.10 -0.91 -12.29
C LEU A 59 4.07 -1.96 -12.69
N GLN A 60 2.88 -1.87 -12.14
CA GLN A 60 1.72 -2.67 -12.52
C GLN A 60 0.61 -1.74 -12.99
N ALA A 61 0.06 -2.00 -14.17
CA ALA A 61 -1.10 -1.30 -14.71
C ALA A 61 -2.32 -2.22 -14.69
N SER A 62 -3.44 -1.74 -14.19
CA SER A 62 -4.70 -2.49 -14.09
C SER A 62 -5.88 -1.61 -14.47
N PRO A 63 -6.88 -2.13 -15.23
CA PRO A 63 -6.99 -3.47 -15.77
C PRO A 63 -6.03 -3.74 -16.94
N GLN A 64 -5.89 -5.01 -17.30
CA GLN A 64 -5.19 -5.43 -18.51
C GLN A 64 -6.19 -6.12 -19.47
N PRO A 65 -6.16 -5.83 -20.76
CA PRO A 65 -5.34 -4.80 -21.42
C PRO A 65 -5.73 -3.38 -20.98
N VAL A 66 -4.77 -2.46 -21.04
CA VAL A 66 -5.04 -1.04 -20.71
C VAL A 66 -5.90 -0.41 -21.79
N GLY A 67 -7.03 0.16 -21.40
CA GLY A 67 -7.95 0.84 -22.28
C GLY A 67 -7.84 2.36 -22.22
N HIS A 68 -8.37 3.05 -23.23
CA HIS A 68 -8.34 4.51 -23.30
C HIS A 68 -9.61 5.22 -22.77
N THR A 69 -10.67 4.47 -22.43
CA THR A 69 -11.93 5.06 -21.95
C THR A 69 -12.21 4.76 -20.49
N SER A 70 -11.40 3.91 -19.88
CA SER A 70 -11.55 3.48 -18.50
C SER A 70 -10.35 3.91 -17.66
N PRO A 71 -10.53 4.18 -16.36
CA PRO A 71 -9.41 4.47 -15.48
C PRO A 71 -8.43 3.30 -15.42
N THR A 72 -7.16 3.60 -15.59
CA THR A 72 -6.05 2.67 -15.33
C THR A 72 -5.43 3.03 -14.00
N SER A 73 -5.26 2.03 -13.15
CA SER A 73 -4.56 2.17 -11.87
C SER A 73 -3.11 1.73 -12.05
N PHE A 74 -2.17 2.64 -11.83
CA PHE A 74 -0.75 2.35 -11.79
C PHE A 74 -0.32 2.12 -10.35
N LYS A 75 -0.03 0.85 -10.00
CA LYS A 75 0.64 0.53 -8.75
C LYS A 75 2.15 0.55 -8.99
N VAL A 76 2.85 1.36 -8.22
CA VAL A 76 4.30 1.49 -8.24
C VAL A 76 4.86 1.01 -6.92
N GLU A 77 5.85 0.13 -6.97
CA GLU A 77 6.60 -0.31 -5.80
C GLU A 77 8.07 0.01 -6.01
N PHE A 78 8.63 0.75 -5.07
CA PHE A 78 10.06 1.05 -5.04
C PHE A 78 10.76 -0.04 -4.22
N MET A 79 11.78 -0.64 -4.79
CA MET A 79 12.48 -1.78 -4.19
C MET A 79 13.96 -1.47 -4.04
N THR A 80 14.56 -1.98 -2.98
CA THR A 80 16.01 -1.90 -2.76
C THR A 80 16.74 -2.57 -3.94
N LYS A 81 17.88 -2.02 -4.30
CA LYS A 81 18.73 -2.58 -5.36
C LYS A 81 19.03 -4.05 -5.12
N GLY A 82 18.79 -4.88 -6.13
CA GLY A 82 19.11 -6.31 -6.09
C GLY A 82 18.24 -7.16 -5.20
N SER A 83 17.12 -6.62 -4.70
CA SER A 83 16.17 -7.38 -3.87
C SER A 83 14.71 -7.07 -4.24
N ASP A 84 13.77 -7.81 -3.62
CA ASP A 84 12.33 -7.58 -3.70
C ASP A 84 11.80 -6.89 -2.42
N ILE A 85 12.70 -6.35 -1.61
CA ILE A 85 12.34 -5.62 -0.39
C ILE A 85 11.90 -4.21 -0.78
N VAL A 86 10.71 -3.82 -0.35
CA VAL A 86 10.20 -2.47 -0.57
C VAL A 86 11.05 -1.46 0.18
N GLN A 87 11.45 -0.39 -0.51
CA GLN A 87 12.21 0.73 0.03
C GLN A 87 11.24 1.82 0.50
N PRO A 88 11.14 2.10 1.80
CA PRO A 88 10.30 3.17 2.32
C PRO A 88 10.93 4.55 2.09
N HIS A 89 10.14 5.61 2.32
CA HIS A 89 10.52 7.01 2.26
C HIS A 89 11.21 7.41 0.95
N ILE A 90 10.39 7.42 -0.12
CA ILE A 90 10.83 7.78 -1.46
C ILE A 90 10.21 9.11 -1.89
N ASP A 91 11.04 10.01 -2.41
CA ASP A 91 10.60 11.22 -3.11
C ASP A 91 10.59 10.93 -4.61
N TYR A 92 9.43 11.08 -5.25
CA TYR A 92 9.18 10.62 -6.61
C TYR A 92 8.21 11.51 -7.38
N ASP A 93 8.04 11.23 -8.66
CA ASP A 93 6.88 11.63 -9.48
C ASP A 93 6.50 10.45 -10.40
N LEU A 94 5.35 10.55 -11.06
CA LEU A 94 4.99 9.70 -12.19
C LEU A 94 4.55 10.61 -13.34
N LYS A 95 5.22 10.48 -14.47
CA LYS A 95 4.96 11.28 -15.68
C LYS A 95 4.59 10.38 -16.83
N ILE A 96 3.60 10.80 -17.61
CA ILE A 96 3.18 10.08 -18.82
C ILE A 96 3.37 11.01 -20.02
N LYS A 97 4.00 10.46 -21.06
CA LYS A 97 4.14 11.12 -22.37
C LYS A 97 3.44 10.29 -23.43
N ASP A 98 2.84 10.95 -24.38
CA ASP A 98 2.29 10.32 -25.58
C ASP A 98 3.40 9.91 -26.57
N SER A 99 3.01 9.26 -27.67
CA SER A 99 3.93 8.81 -28.73
C SER A 99 4.70 9.96 -29.41
N GLY A 100 4.19 11.18 -29.33
CA GLY A 100 4.87 12.40 -29.80
C GLY A 100 5.86 12.97 -28.79
N GLY A 101 6.02 12.36 -27.61
CA GLY A 101 6.89 12.84 -26.53
C GLY A 101 6.33 13.98 -25.72
N LYS A 102 5.07 14.38 -25.95
CA LYS A 102 4.40 15.43 -25.18
C LYS A 102 3.98 14.85 -23.81
N GLN A 103 4.30 15.56 -22.72
CA GLN A 103 3.79 15.21 -21.40
C GLN A 103 2.29 15.45 -21.33
N VAL A 104 1.54 14.40 -21.01
CA VAL A 104 0.08 14.42 -20.88
C VAL A 104 -0.38 14.25 -19.42
N PHE A 105 0.53 13.88 -18.52
CA PHE A 105 0.25 13.71 -17.10
C PHE A 105 1.51 13.88 -16.25
N SER A 106 1.34 14.41 -15.04
CA SER A 106 2.29 14.37 -13.94
C SER A 106 1.50 14.24 -12.63
N ALA A 107 1.90 13.27 -11.80
CA ALA A 107 1.24 13.05 -10.52
C ALA A 107 1.46 14.22 -9.55
N SER A 108 2.61 14.85 -9.58
CA SER A 108 2.91 16.04 -8.77
C SER A 108 2.06 17.24 -9.19
N GLU A 109 1.80 17.43 -10.49
CA GLU A 109 0.89 18.48 -10.97
C GLU A 109 -0.54 18.22 -10.53
N LEU A 110 -1.02 16.97 -10.63
CA LEU A 110 -2.35 16.57 -10.16
C LEU A 110 -2.52 16.84 -8.66
N ALA A 111 -1.49 16.61 -7.88
CA ALA A 111 -1.47 16.85 -6.42
C ALA A 111 -1.29 18.34 -6.06
N GLY A 112 -1.24 19.26 -7.05
CA GLY A 112 -1.01 20.68 -6.80
C GLY A 112 0.42 21.02 -6.37
N GLN A 113 1.37 20.10 -6.58
CA GLN A 113 2.79 20.26 -6.22
C GLN A 113 3.69 20.39 -7.46
N SER A 114 3.22 21.11 -8.46
CA SER A 114 3.98 21.28 -9.71
C SER A 114 5.44 21.66 -9.47
N GLY A 115 6.35 20.87 -10.04
CA GLY A 115 7.80 21.07 -9.90
C GLY A 115 8.40 20.59 -8.57
N LYS A 116 7.60 20.00 -7.68
CA LYS A 116 8.09 19.39 -6.43
C LYS A 116 7.83 17.88 -6.44
N PRO A 117 8.71 17.06 -5.86
CA PRO A 117 8.45 15.63 -5.74
C PRO A 117 7.29 15.34 -4.78
N LEU A 118 6.59 14.24 -5.03
CA LEU A 118 5.69 13.61 -4.07
C LEU A 118 6.51 12.74 -3.13
N HIS A 119 5.95 12.46 -1.95
CA HIS A 119 6.58 11.56 -0.96
C HIS A 119 5.70 10.36 -0.69
N THR A 120 6.31 9.16 -0.60
CA THR A 120 5.66 7.96 -0.06
C THR A 120 6.45 7.44 1.13
N ALA A 121 5.77 7.26 2.25
CA ALA A 121 6.36 6.67 3.45
C ALA A 121 6.52 5.15 3.32
N GLU A 122 5.59 4.49 2.63
CA GLU A 122 5.54 3.03 2.49
C GLU A 122 6.38 2.50 1.33
N GLY A 123 6.79 3.35 0.39
CA GLY A 123 7.47 2.93 -0.84
C GLY A 123 6.56 2.23 -1.85
N ILE A 124 5.26 2.32 -1.65
CA ILE A 124 4.21 1.80 -2.54
C ILE A 124 3.19 2.90 -2.78
N VAL A 125 2.81 3.11 -4.03
CA VAL A 125 1.79 4.10 -4.39
C VAL A 125 0.86 3.56 -5.46
N THR A 126 -0.36 4.09 -5.49
CA THR A 126 -1.34 3.78 -6.52
C THR A 126 -1.85 5.09 -7.11
N ILE A 127 -1.70 5.25 -8.41
CA ILE A 127 -2.02 6.48 -9.14
C ILE A 127 -3.00 6.17 -10.27
N PRO A 128 -4.21 6.73 -10.24
CA PRO A 128 -5.18 6.55 -11.33
C PRO A 128 -4.88 7.51 -12.48
N TYR A 129 -5.07 7.04 -13.70
CA TYR A 129 -5.03 7.85 -14.90
C TYR A 129 -5.97 7.28 -15.99
N THR A 130 -6.63 8.13 -16.75
CA THR A 130 -7.46 7.74 -17.89
C THR A 130 -6.82 8.24 -19.17
N PHE A 131 -6.42 7.32 -20.04
CA PHE A 131 -5.88 7.65 -21.35
C PHE A 131 -6.97 8.19 -22.26
N LYS A 132 -6.62 9.19 -23.09
CA LYS A 132 -7.58 9.84 -23.99
C LYS A 132 -7.69 9.19 -25.37
N SER A 133 -6.68 8.41 -25.74
CA SER A 133 -6.61 7.75 -27.06
C SER A 133 -5.80 6.46 -26.98
N PRO A 134 -6.01 5.51 -27.89
CA PRO A 134 -5.14 4.35 -28.04
C PRO A 134 -3.73 4.77 -28.51
N GLY A 135 -2.77 3.92 -28.27
CA GLY A 135 -1.38 4.10 -28.72
C GLY A 135 -0.34 3.73 -27.68
N ASP A 136 0.90 3.99 -27.99
CA ASP A 136 2.02 3.77 -27.07
C ASP A 136 2.30 5.02 -26.24
N TYR A 137 2.43 4.82 -24.94
CA TYR A 137 2.76 5.85 -23.98
C TYR A 137 4.02 5.49 -23.22
N SER A 138 4.85 6.49 -22.94
CA SER A 138 5.99 6.36 -22.04
C SER A 138 5.57 6.77 -20.64
N VAL A 139 5.76 5.88 -19.67
CA VAL A 139 5.56 6.15 -18.24
C VAL A 139 6.92 6.23 -17.58
N SER A 140 7.29 7.42 -17.14
CA SER A 140 8.56 7.69 -16.45
C SER A 140 8.31 7.87 -14.96
N ILE A 141 9.11 7.22 -14.13
CA ILE A 141 9.04 7.32 -12.68
C ILE A 141 10.37 7.86 -12.17
N PRO A 142 10.51 9.20 -12.12
CA PRO A 142 11.69 9.83 -11.54
C PRO A 142 11.70 9.70 -10.02
N VAL A 143 12.88 9.46 -9.46
CA VAL A 143 13.17 9.40 -8.02
C VAL A 143 14.15 10.50 -7.69
N TYR A 144 13.86 11.27 -6.65
CA TYR A 144 14.61 12.45 -6.23
C TYR A 144 15.24 12.31 -4.84
N GLY A 145 14.71 11.40 -4.01
CA GLY A 145 15.17 11.17 -2.65
C GLY A 145 14.88 9.75 -2.16
N ILE A 146 15.73 9.26 -1.25
CA ILE A 146 15.60 7.95 -0.61
C ILE A 146 15.90 8.15 0.88
N LEU A 147 15.02 7.66 1.78
CA LEU A 147 15.18 7.77 3.23
C LEU A 147 15.48 9.21 3.69
N PHE A 148 14.70 10.17 3.16
CA PHE A 148 14.84 11.62 3.43
C PHE A 148 16.15 12.25 2.93
N ASN A 149 16.99 11.50 2.21
CA ASN A 149 18.21 12.04 1.61
C ASN A 149 17.95 12.33 0.13
N PRO A 150 18.16 13.57 -0.34
CA PRO A 150 18.08 13.86 -1.77
C PRO A 150 19.18 13.14 -2.53
N ILE A 151 18.83 12.63 -3.70
CA ILE A 151 19.78 11.99 -4.61
C ILE A 151 19.84 12.76 -5.94
N ARG A 152 20.85 12.47 -6.76
CA ARG A 152 20.82 12.89 -8.16
C ARG A 152 19.58 12.23 -8.80
N PRO A 153 18.68 12.99 -9.47
CA PRO A 153 17.48 12.41 -10.05
C PRO A 153 17.76 11.24 -10.99
N GLU A 154 17.09 10.15 -10.77
CA GLU A 154 17.14 8.93 -11.59
C GLU A 154 15.73 8.57 -12.02
N SER A 155 15.53 7.86 -13.13
CA SER A 155 14.22 7.39 -13.56
C SER A 155 14.20 5.92 -13.94
N ALA A 156 13.04 5.29 -13.77
CA ALA A 156 12.69 4.04 -14.41
C ALA A 156 11.62 4.32 -15.47
N ASP A 157 11.87 3.91 -16.72
CA ASP A 157 11.02 4.25 -17.85
C ASP A 157 10.37 2.99 -18.45
N PHE A 158 9.05 3.04 -18.65
CA PHE A 158 8.20 1.95 -19.11
C PHE A 158 7.42 2.36 -20.34
N THR A 159 7.08 1.39 -21.19
CA THR A 159 6.16 1.59 -22.31
C THR A 159 4.85 0.88 -22.02
N ILE A 160 3.73 1.57 -22.17
CA ILE A 160 2.38 1.04 -22.01
C ILE A 160 1.67 1.15 -23.35
N ASN A 161 1.19 -0.01 -23.86
CA ASN A 161 0.34 -0.04 -25.05
C ASN A 161 -1.13 0.05 -24.62
N VAL A 162 -1.81 1.08 -25.07
CA VAL A 162 -3.23 1.38 -24.78
C VAL A 162 -4.07 0.98 -25.98
N LYS A 163 -5.14 0.21 -25.73
CA LYS A 163 -6.07 -0.32 -26.73
C LYS A 163 -7.30 0.56 -26.90
#